data_19ebda7f4b82dbbde0d1c911343c61cf
#
_entry.id   19ebda7f4b82dbbde0d1c911343c61cf
#
_cell.length_a   1.000
_cell.length_b   1.000
_cell.length_c   1.000
_cell.angle_alpha   90.00
_cell.angle_beta   90.00
_cell.angle_gamma   90.00
#
_symmetry.space_group_name_H-M   'P 1'
#
loop_
_entity.id
_entity.type
_entity.pdbx_description
1 polymer ?
#
loop_
_entity_poly.entity_id
_entity_poly.type
_entity_poly.pdbx_seq_one_letter_code
_entity_poly.pdbx_strand_id
1 'polypeptide(L)'
;MQLLSPRRKKRNRTKLMGAVQINNTSFFVCKNQDGRVCLRTGNEEKLQKALVQKMIDLNPSVKKILSDYKIKPTIDTKTLKELAGGHMNETCRVAVGIYSVLSEKLRSRIKENTIKEASILHDLGKVLIPSKILNKPARLNKKEREIMNIHSTLGYELLKTQKIDSETLDLVKYHHQNLIHSGYPALNCDHHPSDIGVQIISTADKYSALREARVYRRKLNRIESLLILYKEVREGKILPEVYNALVEYARKFDK
;
A
#
# COMPACT_ATOMS: atom_id res chain seq x y z
N MET A 1 -0.20 -6.64 56.83
CA MET A 1 -1.17 -6.89 55.74
C MET A 1 -1.08 -5.68 54.78
N GLN A 2 -0.16 -5.75 53.79
CA GLN A 2 0.04 -4.66 52.85
C GLN A 2 -0.84 -4.90 51.63
N LEU A 3 -1.75 -4.00 51.36
CA LEU A 3 -2.64 -3.99 50.20
C LEU A 3 -1.83 -3.61 48.94
N LEU A 4 -1.68 -4.55 48.01
CA LEU A 4 -1.14 -4.33 46.69
C LEU A 4 -2.14 -3.52 45.87
N SER A 5 -1.75 -2.29 45.49
CA SER A 5 -2.52 -1.45 44.58
C SER A 5 -2.54 -2.06 43.17
N PRO A 6 -3.66 -2.01 42.43
CA PRO A 6 -3.72 -2.56 41.07
C PRO A 6 -2.88 -1.72 40.12
N ARG A 7 -1.90 -2.38 39.43
CA ARG A 7 -1.14 -1.79 38.36
C ARG A 7 -2.08 -1.27 37.26
N ARG A 8 -2.22 0.05 37.15
CA ARG A 8 -2.89 0.71 36.03
C ARG A 8 -2.19 0.27 34.73
N LYS A 9 -2.88 -0.50 33.87
CA LYS A 9 -2.46 -0.74 32.49
C LYS A 9 -2.30 0.63 31.81
N LYS A 10 -1.07 1.01 31.44
CA LYS A 10 -0.80 2.19 30.62
C LYS A 10 -1.63 2.07 29.34
N ARG A 11 -2.67 2.89 29.19
CA ARG A 11 -3.39 3.04 27.92
C ARG A 11 -2.38 3.53 26.88
N ASN A 12 -2.11 2.69 25.88
CA ASN A 12 -1.30 3.06 24.71
C ASN A 12 -1.95 4.29 24.06
N ARG A 13 -1.37 5.46 24.28
CA ARG A 13 -1.76 6.68 23.57
C ARG A 13 -1.18 6.61 22.17
N THR A 14 -1.98 6.20 21.20
CA THR A 14 -1.69 6.36 19.77
C THR A 14 -2.11 7.75 19.35
N LYS A 15 -1.20 8.49 18.69
CA LYS A 15 -1.51 9.81 18.14
C LYS A 15 -2.17 9.62 16.79
N LEU A 16 -3.40 10.11 16.65
CA LEU A 16 -4.10 10.15 15.36
C LEU A 16 -3.35 11.09 14.40
N MET A 17 -2.97 10.60 13.23
CA MET A 17 -2.30 11.39 12.20
C MET A 17 -3.26 11.83 11.09
N GLY A 18 -4.36 11.14 10.92
CA GLY A 18 -5.43 11.43 9.98
C GLY A 18 -6.51 10.38 10.05
N ALA A 19 -7.66 10.67 9.51
CA ALA A 19 -8.74 9.72 9.35
C ALA A 19 -9.19 9.76 7.89
N VAL A 20 -9.16 8.62 7.24
CA VAL A 20 -9.87 8.42 5.98
C VAL A 20 -11.28 7.98 6.36
N GLN A 21 -12.28 8.82 6.14
CA GLN A 21 -13.67 8.46 6.37
C GLN A 21 -14.22 7.73 5.15
N ILE A 22 -14.57 6.48 5.34
CA ILE A 22 -15.28 5.68 4.35
C ILE A 22 -16.66 5.40 4.92
N ASN A 23 -17.70 6.04 4.40
CA ASN A 23 -19.11 5.86 4.84
C ASN A 23 -19.32 5.90 6.36
N ASN A 24 -18.91 6.96 7.04
CA ASN A 24 -18.95 7.12 8.51
C ASN A 24 -18.06 6.16 9.32
N THR A 25 -17.23 5.35 8.67
CA THR A 25 -16.20 4.59 9.37
C THR A 25 -14.87 5.23 9.12
N SER A 26 -14.23 5.61 10.20
CA SER A 26 -12.91 6.21 10.14
C SER A 26 -11.86 5.11 10.12
N PHE A 27 -11.12 5.01 9.01
CA PHE A 27 -9.83 4.34 9.02
C PHE A 27 -8.83 5.32 9.61
N PHE A 28 -8.31 5.00 10.78
CA PHE A 28 -7.40 5.87 11.47
C PHE A 28 -5.97 5.54 11.10
N VAL A 29 -5.30 6.50 10.49
CA VAL A 29 -3.84 6.49 10.40
C VAL A 29 -3.31 6.92 11.76
N CYS A 30 -2.82 5.98 12.52
CA CYS A 30 -2.32 6.20 13.87
C CYS A 30 -0.80 6.07 13.92
N LYS A 31 -0.17 6.86 14.78
CA LYS A 31 1.22 6.68 15.20
C LYS A 31 1.24 6.06 16.59
N ASN A 32 1.86 4.87 16.75
CA ASN A 32 2.07 4.28 18.07
C ASN A 32 3.21 4.99 18.81
N GLN A 33 3.45 4.60 20.08
CA GLN A 33 4.51 5.20 20.91
C GLN A 33 5.92 5.01 20.30
N ASP A 34 6.12 3.97 19.49
CA ASP A 34 7.39 3.68 18.82
C ASP A 34 7.54 4.44 17.49
N GLY A 35 6.62 5.35 17.18
CA GLY A 35 6.64 6.15 15.96
C GLY A 35 6.13 5.41 14.71
N ARG A 36 5.67 4.17 14.82
CA ARG A 36 5.15 3.39 13.69
C ARG A 36 3.76 3.85 13.31
N VAL A 37 3.58 4.10 12.01
CA VAL A 37 2.27 4.39 11.43
C VAL A 37 1.52 3.07 11.28
N CYS A 38 0.28 3.02 11.69
CA CYS A 38 -0.60 1.86 11.56
C CYS A 38 -2.00 2.30 11.15
N LEU A 39 -2.65 1.48 10.34
CA LEU A 39 -4.07 1.60 10.11
C LEU A 39 -4.80 0.95 11.29
N ARG A 40 -5.63 1.71 12.00
CA ARG A 40 -6.55 1.13 13.00
C ARG A 40 -7.96 1.37 12.53
N THR A 41 -8.73 0.30 12.52
CA THR A 41 -10.18 0.38 12.42
C THR A 41 -10.76 0.34 13.81
N GLY A 42 -11.69 1.22 14.10
CA GLY A 42 -12.50 1.11 15.30
C GLY A 42 -13.46 -0.07 15.15
N ASN A 43 -13.29 -1.08 15.99
CA ASN A 43 -14.15 -2.25 16.22
C ASN A 43 -14.55 -3.16 15.05
N GLU A 44 -14.18 -4.42 15.23
CA GLU A 44 -14.70 -5.69 14.70
C GLU A 44 -14.63 -5.98 13.19
N GLU A 45 -14.01 -7.13 12.91
CA GLU A 45 -13.90 -7.79 11.60
C GLU A 45 -15.22 -7.80 10.80
N LYS A 46 -16.36 -7.97 11.50
CA LYS A 46 -17.70 -7.94 10.91
C LYS A 46 -18.04 -6.57 10.29
N LEU A 47 -17.66 -5.48 10.98
CA LEU A 47 -17.93 -4.12 10.50
C LEU A 47 -17.07 -3.80 9.28
N GLN A 48 -15.80 -4.18 9.28
CA GLN A 48 -14.89 -4.00 8.14
C GLN A 48 -15.40 -4.74 6.91
N LYS A 49 -15.81 -6.01 7.09
CA LYS A 49 -16.40 -6.82 6.03
C LYS A 49 -17.67 -6.18 5.48
N ALA A 50 -18.56 -5.72 6.34
CA ALA A 50 -19.80 -5.06 5.93
C ALA A 50 -19.55 -3.78 5.15
N LEU A 51 -18.53 -3.01 5.52
CA LEU A 51 -18.15 -1.78 4.81
C LEU A 51 -17.61 -2.05 3.41
N VAL A 52 -16.63 -2.94 3.30
CA VAL A 52 -16.09 -3.29 1.98
C VAL A 52 -17.20 -3.91 1.12
N GLN A 53 -18.08 -4.73 1.71
CA GLN A 53 -19.24 -5.26 1.00
C GLN A 53 -20.15 -4.13 0.48
N LYS A 54 -20.45 -3.14 1.32
CA LYS A 54 -21.24 -1.97 0.92
C LYS A 54 -20.55 -1.16 -0.18
N MET A 55 -19.23 -1.01 -0.13
CA MET A 55 -18.47 -0.34 -1.20
C MET A 55 -18.58 -1.10 -2.52
N ILE A 56 -18.53 -2.44 -2.49
CA ILE A 56 -18.74 -3.29 -3.68
C ILE A 56 -20.16 -3.12 -4.20
N ASP A 57 -21.14 -3.17 -3.31
CA ASP A 57 -22.57 -3.12 -3.68
C ASP A 57 -22.96 -1.79 -4.32
N LEU A 58 -22.34 -0.71 -3.91
CA LEU A 58 -22.54 0.64 -4.43
C LEU A 58 -21.68 0.96 -5.67
N ASN A 59 -20.75 0.07 -6.07
CA ASN A 59 -19.83 0.35 -7.16
C ASN A 59 -20.02 -0.60 -8.35
N PRO A 60 -20.75 -0.18 -9.40
CA PRO A 60 -20.96 -0.98 -10.61
C PRO A 60 -19.66 -1.37 -11.32
N SER A 61 -18.64 -0.50 -11.30
CA SER A 61 -17.34 -0.77 -11.94
C SER A 61 -16.62 -1.92 -11.26
N VAL A 62 -16.62 -1.99 -9.92
CA VAL A 62 -16.07 -3.14 -9.17
C VAL A 62 -16.79 -4.42 -9.55
N LYS A 63 -18.13 -4.40 -9.57
CA LYS A 63 -18.92 -5.58 -9.95
C LYS A 63 -18.61 -6.05 -11.37
N LYS A 64 -18.48 -5.09 -12.31
CA LYS A 64 -18.12 -5.39 -13.70
C LYS A 64 -16.74 -6.05 -13.78
N ILE A 65 -15.72 -5.47 -13.18
CA ILE A 65 -14.35 -6.02 -13.17
C ILE A 65 -14.37 -7.44 -12.60
N LEU A 66 -15.01 -7.66 -11.46
CA LEU A 66 -15.08 -8.99 -10.85
C LEU A 66 -15.78 -10.00 -11.77
N SER A 67 -16.85 -9.59 -12.45
CA SER A 67 -17.59 -10.41 -13.42
C SER A 67 -16.72 -10.77 -14.64
N ASP A 68 -16.01 -9.79 -15.21
CA ASP A 68 -15.15 -9.98 -16.40
C ASP A 68 -14.06 -11.03 -16.12
N TYR A 69 -13.53 -11.05 -14.89
CA TYR A 69 -12.55 -12.05 -14.44
C TYR A 69 -13.16 -13.29 -13.77
N LYS A 70 -14.50 -13.44 -13.77
CA LYS A 70 -15.23 -14.54 -13.13
C LYS A 70 -14.86 -14.73 -11.65
N ILE A 71 -14.64 -13.64 -10.95
CA ILE A 71 -14.31 -13.61 -9.53
C ILE A 71 -15.60 -13.41 -8.73
N LYS A 72 -15.88 -14.31 -7.77
CA LYS A 72 -16.97 -14.10 -6.82
C LYS A 72 -16.59 -12.95 -5.87
N PRO A 73 -17.47 -11.97 -5.61
CA PRO A 73 -17.21 -10.86 -4.71
C PRO A 73 -17.18 -11.34 -3.24
N THR A 74 -16.10 -11.98 -2.85
CA THR A 74 -15.89 -12.45 -1.48
C THR A 74 -14.74 -11.66 -0.88
N ILE A 75 -14.94 -11.11 0.31
CA ILE A 75 -13.92 -10.38 1.05
C ILE A 75 -13.15 -11.37 1.91
N ASP A 76 -11.86 -11.47 1.68
CA ASP A 76 -10.95 -12.22 2.55
C ASP A 76 -10.56 -11.35 3.76
N THR A 77 -11.18 -11.63 4.89
CA THR A 77 -10.95 -10.91 6.14
C THR A 77 -9.54 -11.13 6.70
N LYS A 78 -8.93 -12.28 6.42
CA LYS A 78 -7.54 -12.55 6.78
C LYS A 78 -6.61 -11.60 6.03
N THR A 79 -6.78 -11.51 4.71
CA THR A 79 -6.05 -10.55 3.87
C THR A 79 -6.25 -9.12 4.36
N LEU A 80 -7.47 -8.73 4.71
CA LEU A 80 -7.74 -7.38 5.23
C LEU A 80 -6.94 -7.08 6.51
N LYS A 81 -6.81 -8.04 7.41
CA LYS A 81 -6.01 -7.90 8.64
C LYS A 81 -4.51 -7.83 8.34
N GLU A 82 -4.02 -8.66 7.45
CA GLU A 82 -2.62 -8.70 7.06
C GLU A 82 -2.21 -7.38 6.39
N LEU A 83 -3.03 -6.87 5.48
CA LEU A 83 -2.82 -5.57 4.84
C LEU A 83 -2.80 -4.43 5.87
N ALA A 84 -3.73 -4.43 6.84
CA ALA A 84 -3.80 -3.39 7.87
C ALA A 84 -2.62 -3.44 8.87
N GLY A 85 -1.91 -4.54 8.98
CA GLY A 85 -0.92 -4.77 10.04
C GLY A 85 0.56 -4.70 9.65
N GLY A 86 0.92 -4.99 8.42
CA GLY A 86 2.30 -5.29 8.05
C GLY A 86 2.84 -4.46 6.88
N HIS A 87 2.71 -5.00 5.68
CA HIS A 87 3.33 -4.49 4.47
C HIS A 87 3.00 -3.03 4.15
N MET A 88 1.74 -2.61 4.23
CA MET A 88 1.34 -1.23 3.91
C MET A 88 1.96 -0.20 4.85
N ASN A 89 2.08 -0.53 6.14
CA ASN A 89 2.75 0.35 7.10
C ASN A 89 4.25 0.47 6.81
N GLU A 90 4.88 -0.63 6.44
CA GLU A 90 6.30 -0.63 6.08
C GLU A 90 6.53 0.14 4.78
N THR A 91 5.70 -0.08 3.75
CA THR A 91 5.73 0.69 2.51
C THR A 91 5.56 2.19 2.78
N CYS A 92 4.61 2.57 3.63
CA CYS A 92 4.42 3.98 4.03
C CYS A 92 5.66 4.55 4.73
N ARG A 93 6.27 3.80 5.65
CA ARG A 93 7.49 4.23 6.34
C ARG A 93 8.64 4.48 5.36
N VAL A 94 8.84 3.57 4.41
CA VAL A 94 9.87 3.69 3.37
C VAL A 94 9.56 4.85 2.43
N ALA A 95 8.32 4.97 1.95
CA ALA A 95 7.91 6.02 1.01
C ALA A 95 8.09 7.43 1.61
N VAL A 96 7.68 7.64 2.87
CA VAL A 96 7.89 8.89 3.60
C VAL A 96 9.38 9.13 3.83
N GLY A 97 10.14 8.08 4.11
CA GLY A 97 11.59 8.16 4.24
C GLY A 97 12.27 8.60 2.94
N ILE A 98 11.91 8.02 1.81
CA ILE A 98 12.38 8.46 0.48
C ILE A 98 12.00 9.94 0.25
N TYR A 99 10.72 10.29 0.45
CA TYR A 99 10.22 11.65 0.27
C TYR A 99 11.03 12.66 1.09
N SER A 100 11.34 12.37 2.35
CA SER A 100 12.06 13.28 3.24
C SER A 100 13.50 13.60 2.79
N VAL A 101 14.12 12.70 2.03
CA VAL A 101 15.49 12.83 1.52
C VAL A 101 15.54 13.51 0.14
N LEU A 102 14.45 13.45 -0.63
CA LEU A 102 14.41 14.09 -1.94
C LEU A 102 14.64 15.59 -1.89
N SER A 103 15.20 16.13 -2.97
CA SER A 103 15.39 17.59 -3.13
C SER A 103 14.05 18.33 -3.02
N GLU A 104 14.08 19.58 -2.60
CA GLU A 104 12.89 20.43 -2.50
C GLU A 104 12.16 20.54 -3.84
N LYS A 105 12.89 20.67 -4.95
CA LYS A 105 12.34 20.68 -6.32
C LYS A 105 11.48 19.46 -6.63
N LEU A 106 11.85 18.26 -6.17
CA LEU A 106 11.06 17.04 -6.38
C LEU A 106 9.93 16.92 -5.35
N ARG A 107 10.16 17.32 -4.10
CA ARG A 107 9.12 17.31 -3.06
C ARG A 107 7.98 18.27 -3.34
N SER A 108 8.27 19.45 -3.93
CA SER A 108 7.22 20.43 -4.27
C SER A 108 6.23 19.94 -5.33
N ARG A 109 6.55 18.85 -6.06
CA ARG A 109 5.69 18.27 -7.09
C ARG A 109 4.59 17.36 -6.54
N ILE A 110 4.64 16.99 -5.26
CA ILE A 110 3.65 16.14 -4.60
C ILE A 110 3.62 16.40 -3.10
N LYS A 111 2.45 16.31 -2.49
CA LYS A 111 2.28 16.50 -1.05
C LYS A 111 2.70 15.24 -0.28
N GLU A 112 3.37 15.41 0.85
CA GLU A 112 3.73 14.30 1.74
C GLU A 112 2.50 13.50 2.20
N ASN A 113 1.38 14.19 2.45
CA ASN A 113 0.15 13.53 2.87
C ASN A 113 -0.41 12.60 1.78
N THR A 114 -0.34 13.01 0.50
CA THR A 114 -0.71 12.18 -0.65
C THR A 114 0.13 10.89 -0.70
N ILE A 115 1.47 11.01 -0.48
CA ILE A 115 2.35 9.83 -0.39
C ILE A 115 1.96 8.92 0.78
N LYS A 116 1.66 9.48 1.96
CA LYS A 116 1.24 8.70 3.14
C LYS A 116 -0.06 7.93 2.89
N GLU A 117 -1.07 8.62 2.41
CA GLU A 117 -2.39 8.04 2.16
C GLU A 117 -2.31 6.96 1.08
N ALA A 118 -1.68 7.27 -0.06
CA ALA A 118 -1.56 6.31 -1.15
C ALA A 118 -0.75 5.07 -0.73
N SER A 119 0.35 5.23 0.00
CA SER A 119 1.15 4.10 0.50
C SER A 119 0.38 3.16 1.43
N ILE A 120 -0.59 3.68 2.17
CA ILE A 120 -1.43 2.87 3.07
C ILE A 120 -2.55 2.19 2.29
N LEU A 121 -3.01 2.80 1.20
CA LEU A 121 -4.20 2.36 0.47
C LEU A 121 -3.88 1.55 -0.80
N HIS A 122 -2.61 1.56 -1.28
CA HIS A 122 -2.24 1.03 -2.59
C HIS A 122 -2.70 -0.40 -2.84
N ASP A 123 -2.64 -1.23 -1.82
CA ASP A 123 -2.93 -2.67 -1.86
C ASP A 123 -4.36 -3.05 -1.44
N LEU A 124 -5.23 -2.07 -1.14
CA LEU A 124 -6.58 -2.35 -0.62
C LEU A 124 -7.38 -3.29 -1.55
N GLY A 125 -7.21 -3.18 -2.85
CA GLY A 125 -7.90 -4.06 -3.79
C GLY A 125 -7.56 -5.55 -3.68
N LYS A 126 -6.47 -5.91 -3.01
CA LYS A 126 -6.11 -7.32 -2.74
C LYS A 126 -7.15 -8.07 -1.91
N VAL A 127 -8.00 -7.37 -1.16
CA VAL A 127 -9.12 -7.99 -0.40
C VAL A 127 -10.14 -8.69 -1.31
N LEU A 128 -10.16 -8.34 -2.60
CA LEU A 128 -11.04 -8.92 -3.62
C LEU A 128 -10.34 -9.97 -4.48
N ILE A 129 -9.04 -10.14 -4.35
CA ILE A 129 -8.30 -11.18 -5.08
C ILE A 129 -8.54 -12.54 -4.40
N PRO A 130 -8.89 -13.59 -5.17
CA PRO A 130 -9.11 -14.91 -4.59
C PRO A 130 -7.91 -15.38 -3.76
N SER A 131 -8.15 -15.83 -2.53
CA SER A 131 -7.10 -16.24 -1.59
C SER A 131 -6.17 -17.33 -2.15
N LYS A 132 -6.71 -18.24 -2.98
CA LYS A 132 -5.93 -19.27 -3.69
C LYS A 132 -4.88 -18.71 -4.66
N ILE A 133 -5.08 -17.49 -5.16
CA ILE A 133 -4.13 -16.78 -6.03
C ILE A 133 -3.18 -15.95 -5.16
N LEU A 134 -3.74 -15.16 -4.23
CA LEU A 134 -2.98 -14.27 -3.37
C LEU A 134 -1.95 -15.03 -2.51
N ASN A 135 -2.35 -16.18 -1.94
CA ASN A 135 -1.55 -16.99 -1.03
C ASN A 135 -0.96 -18.24 -1.70
N LYS A 136 -0.86 -18.27 -3.03
CA LYS A 136 -0.34 -19.44 -3.75
C LYS A 136 1.13 -19.69 -3.36
N PRO A 137 1.49 -20.91 -2.88
CA PRO A 137 2.86 -21.25 -2.51
C PRO A 137 3.77 -21.57 -3.71
N ALA A 138 3.44 -21.03 -4.89
CA ALA A 138 4.16 -21.24 -6.14
C ALA A 138 4.07 -19.98 -7.03
N ARG A 139 4.84 -19.97 -8.12
CA ARG A 139 4.73 -18.88 -9.11
C ARG A 139 3.34 -18.86 -9.74
N LEU A 140 2.79 -17.66 -9.91
CA LEU A 140 1.54 -17.45 -10.62
C LEU A 140 1.73 -17.74 -12.11
N ASN A 141 0.79 -18.48 -12.70
CA ASN A 141 0.70 -18.60 -14.16
C ASN A 141 0.20 -17.27 -14.77
N LYS A 142 0.13 -17.21 -16.11
CA LYS A 142 -0.26 -15.99 -16.84
C LYS A 142 -1.64 -15.47 -16.40
N LYS A 143 -2.66 -16.33 -16.38
CA LYS A 143 -4.04 -15.97 -15.98
C LYS A 143 -4.13 -15.52 -14.52
N GLU A 144 -3.45 -16.24 -13.63
CA GLU A 144 -3.41 -15.87 -12.20
C GLU A 144 -2.72 -14.53 -11.99
N ARG A 145 -1.67 -14.23 -12.78
CA ARG A 145 -0.99 -12.95 -12.74
C ARG A 145 -1.88 -11.81 -13.25
N GLU A 146 -2.63 -12.03 -14.32
CA GLU A 146 -3.63 -11.08 -14.81
C GLU A 146 -4.66 -10.77 -13.72
N ILE A 147 -5.19 -11.80 -13.02
CA ILE A 147 -6.09 -11.61 -11.88
C ILE A 147 -5.40 -10.89 -10.72
N MET A 148 -4.15 -11.20 -10.41
CA MET A 148 -3.41 -10.48 -9.37
C MET A 148 -3.25 -9.00 -9.74
N ASN A 149 -2.94 -8.68 -10.98
CA ASN A 149 -2.64 -7.32 -11.41
C ASN A 149 -3.86 -6.38 -11.35
N ILE A 150 -5.09 -6.89 -11.36
CA ILE A 150 -6.28 -6.02 -11.26
C ILE A 150 -6.48 -5.43 -9.85
N HIS A 151 -5.72 -5.85 -8.82
CA HIS A 151 -5.90 -5.31 -7.47
C HIS A 151 -5.74 -3.79 -7.40
N SER A 152 -4.81 -3.22 -8.18
CA SER A 152 -4.59 -1.78 -8.21
C SER A 152 -5.80 -1.03 -8.79
N THR A 153 -6.40 -1.53 -9.87
CA THR A 153 -7.64 -1.00 -10.44
C THR A 153 -8.83 -1.21 -9.50
N LEU A 154 -8.94 -2.38 -8.86
CA LEU A 154 -9.97 -2.63 -7.86
C LEU A 154 -9.84 -1.71 -6.64
N GLY A 155 -8.62 -1.45 -6.17
CA GLY A 155 -8.36 -0.50 -5.09
C GLY A 155 -8.82 0.91 -5.46
N TYR A 156 -8.44 1.39 -6.63
CA TYR A 156 -8.90 2.66 -7.18
C TYR A 156 -10.44 2.73 -7.24
N GLU A 157 -11.08 1.73 -7.84
CA GLU A 157 -12.54 1.72 -8.00
C GLU A 157 -13.26 1.67 -6.65
N LEU A 158 -12.76 0.92 -5.66
CA LEU A 158 -13.31 0.93 -4.30
C LEU A 158 -13.22 2.31 -3.66
N LEU A 159 -12.12 3.01 -3.87
CA LEU A 159 -11.80 4.25 -3.18
C LEU A 159 -12.37 5.51 -3.86
N LYS A 160 -12.60 5.50 -5.18
CA LYS A 160 -13.05 6.69 -5.92
C LYS A 160 -14.44 7.22 -5.53
N THR A 161 -15.25 6.39 -4.85
CA THR A 161 -16.55 6.80 -4.31
C THR A 161 -16.42 7.46 -2.93
N GLN A 162 -15.20 7.54 -2.41
CA GLN A 162 -14.88 8.09 -1.11
C GLN A 162 -14.32 9.52 -1.25
N LYS A 163 -14.26 10.25 -0.12
CA LYS A 163 -13.63 11.58 -0.09
C LYS A 163 -12.10 11.46 -0.04
N ILE A 164 -11.53 10.97 -1.13
CA ILE A 164 -10.08 10.82 -1.30
C ILE A 164 -9.64 11.71 -2.45
N ASP A 165 -8.52 12.38 -2.28
CA ASP A 165 -7.93 13.24 -3.30
C ASP A 165 -7.60 12.45 -4.57
N SER A 166 -7.84 13.07 -5.75
CA SER A 166 -7.62 12.43 -7.04
C SER A 166 -6.19 11.97 -7.26
N GLU A 167 -5.22 12.76 -6.80
CA GLU A 167 -3.80 12.40 -6.89
C GLU A 167 -3.50 11.15 -6.06
N THR A 168 -4.06 11.03 -4.85
CA THR A 168 -3.98 9.80 -4.03
C THR A 168 -4.57 8.59 -4.76
N LEU A 169 -5.75 8.78 -5.39
CA LEU A 169 -6.41 7.71 -6.16
C LEU A 169 -5.54 7.25 -7.35
N ASP A 170 -4.91 8.19 -8.04
CA ASP A 170 -4.01 7.88 -9.15
C ASP A 170 -2.81 7.07 -8.69
N LEU A 171 -2.21 7.45 -7.56
CA LEU A 171 -1.10 6.70 -7.00
C LEU A 171 -1.52 5.28 -6.59
N VAL A 172 -2.71 5.09 -6.03
CA VAL A 172 -3.27 3.76 -5.74
C VAL A 172 -3.44 2.95 -7.02
N LYS A 173 -3.94 3.55 -8.09
CA LYS A 173 -4.16 2.87 -9.37
C LYS A 173 -2.85 2.47 -10.06
N TYR A 174 -1.87 3.37 -10.05
CA TYR A 174 -0.68 3.27 -10.88
C TYR A 174 0.61 2.94 -10.12
N HIS A 175 0.53 2.51 -8.85
CA HIS A 175 1.72 2.19 -8.04
C HIS A 175 2.59 1.06 -8.61
N HIS A 176 2.10 0.28 -9.55
CA HIS A 176 2.89 -0.71 -10.30
C HIS A 176 3.36 -0.22 -11.67
N GLN A 177 3.15 1.05 -11.98
CA GLN A 177 3.79 1.64 -13.15
C GLN A 177 5.25 1.98 -12.87
N ASN A 178 5.99 2.22 -13.95
CA ASN A 178 7.39 2.59 -13.92
C ASN A 178 7.67 3.71 -14.91
N LEU A 179 8.88 4.24 -14.91
CA LEU A 179 9.26 5.41 -15.70
C LEU A 179 9.16 5.20 -17.21
N ILE A 180 9.30 3.96 -17.69
CA ILE A 180 9.15 3.59 -19.11
C ILE A 180 7.74 3.07 -19.45
N HIS A 181 6.78 3.24 -18.55
CA HIS A 181 5.37 2.87 -18.72
C HIS A 181 5.10 1.41 -19.11
N SER A 182 6.00 0.49 -18.74
CA SER A 182 5.86 -0.95 -19.01
C SER A 182 5.17 -1.73 -17.88
N GLY A 183 4.67 -1.03 -16.86
CA GLY A 183 3.95 -1.60 -15.72
C GLY A 183 2.45 -1.80 -15.98
N TYR A 184 1.68 -1.87 -14.90
CA TYR A 184 0.22 -2.03 -14.95
C TYR A 184 -0.50 -1.15 -13.91
N PRO A 185 -1.81 -0.86 -14.12
CA PRO A 185 -2.54 -1.00 -15.37
C PRO A 185 -1.96 -0.11 -16.47
N ALA A 186 -2.23 -0.41 -17.74
CA ALA A 186 -1.80 0.45 -18.84
C ALA A 186 -2.28 1.89 -18.62
N LEU A 187 -1.47 2.87 -18.97
CA LEU A 187 -1.84 4.27 -18.91
C LEU A 187 -2.84 4.58 -20.03
N ASN A 188 -3.85 5.39 -19.73
CA ASN A 188 -4.70 5.98 -20.75
C ASN A 188 -3.99 7.18 -21.36
N CYS A 189 -4.19 7.42 -22.66
CA CYS A 189 -3.50 8.47 -23.40
C CYS A 189 -3.67 9.88 -22.80
N ASP A 190 -4.79 10.13 -22.11
CA ASP A 190 -5.18 11.46 -21.62
C ASP A 190 -4.88 11.67 -20.12
N HIS A 191 -4.28 10.69 -19.44
CA HIS A 191 -4.08 10.78 -18.01
C HIS A 191 -2.66 10.33 -17.61
N HIS A 192 -1.90 11.27 -17.08
CA HIS A 192 -0.54 11.04 -16.57
C HIS A 192 -0.53 11.27 -15.06
N PRO A 193 -0.46 10.20 -14.25
CA PRO A 193 -0.29 10.35 -12.80
C PRO A 193 1.04 11.04 -12.50
N SER A 194 1.16 11.62 -11.30
CA SER A 194 2.43 12.20 -10.85
C SER A 194 3.56 11.18 -10.92
N ASP A 195 4.48 11.32 -11.89
CA ASP A 195 5.60 10.40 -12.07
C ASP A 195 6.44 10.26 -10.79
N ILE A 196 6.68 11.35 -10.08
CA ILE A 196 7.45 11.33 -8.85
C ILE A 196 6.71 10.57 -7.73
N GLY A 197 5.39 10.76 -7.61
CA GLY A 197 4.57 10.05 -6.63
C GLY A 197 4.53 8.56 -6.90
N VAL A 198 4.29 8.16 -8.16
CA VAL A 198 4.31 6.76 -8.60
C VAL A 198 5.68 6.14 -8.33
N GLN A 199 6.77 6.84 -8.67
CA GLN A 199 8.14 6.36 -8.47
C GLN A 199 8.46 6.14 -6.98
N ILE A 200 8.03 7.06 -6.10
CA ILE A 200 8.23 6.91 -4.65
C ILE A 200 7.50 5.67 -4.14
N ILE A 201 6.20 5.51 -4.45
CA ILE A 201 5.40 4.41 -3.92
C ILE A 201 5.84 3.07 -4.53
N SER A 202 6.02 3.00 -5.84
CA SER A 202 6.48 1.78 -6.54
C SER A 202 7.84 1.30 -5.98
N THR A 203 8.78 2.22 -5.76
CA THR A 203 10.11 1.88 -5.23
C THR A 203 10.01 1.44 -3.78
N ALA A 204 9.20 2.12 -2.96
CA ALA A 204 8.99 1.77 -1.55
C ALA A 204 8.30 0.41 -1.40
N ASP A 205 7.26 0.13 -2.19
CA ASP A 205 6.56 -1.16 -2.20
C ASP A 205 7.52 -2.30 -2.57
N LYS A 206 8.25 -2.17 -3.67
CA LYS A 206 9.25 -3.17 -4.09
C LYS A 206 10.31 -3.41 -3.03
N TYR A 207 10.85 -2.34 -2.43
CA TYR A 207 11.84 -2.47 -1.37
C TYR A 207 11.28 -3.19 -0.14
N SER A 208 10.11 -2.77 0.35
CA SER A 208 9.43 -3.40 1.48
C SER A 208 9.14 -4.87 1.21
N ALA A 209 8.64 -5.19 0.02
CA ALA A 209 8.38 -6.56 -0.40
C ALA A 209 9.65 -7.42 -0.46
N LEU A 210 10.80 -6.86 -0.86
CA LEU A 210 12.09 -7.58 -0.87
C LEU A 210 12.60 -7.83 0.55
N ARG A 211 12.32 -6.94 1.50
CA ARG A 211 12.70 -7.01 2.91
C ARG A 211 11.81 -7.91 3.76
N GLU A 212 10.72 -8.43 3.20
CA GLU A 212 9.81 -9.37 3.87
C GLU A 212 10.08 -10.82 3.45
N ALA A 213 9.88 -11.77 4.39
CA ALA A 213 9.86 -13.18 4.06
C ALA A 213 8.55 -13.53 3.35
N ARG A 214 8.63 -14.27 2.26
CA ARG A 214 7.46 -14.80 1.53
C ARG A 214 7.51 -16.31 1.50
N VAL A 215 6.38 -16.95 1.28
CA VAL A 215 6.25 -18.43 1.29
C VAL A 215 7.30 -19.11 0.39
N TYR A 216 7.70 -18.46 -0.70
CA TYR A 216 8.63 -19.00 -1.71
C TYR A 216 10.00 -18.32 -1.71
N ARG A 217 10.28 -17.38 -0.78
CA ARG A 217 11.52 -16.61 -0.76
C ARG A 217 11.86 -16.11 0.65
N ARG A 218 13.12 -16.32 1.06
CA ARG A 218 13.62 -15.72 2.30
C ARG A 218 13.59 -14.18 2.24
N LYS A 219 13.56 -13.55 3.39
CA LYS A 219 13.83 -12.12 3.54
C LYS A 219 15.23 -11.82 2.97
N LEU A 220 15.32 -10.85 2.09
CA LEU A 220 16.60 -10.35 1.60
C LEU A 220 17.17 -9.31 2.56
N ASN A 221 18.50 -9.21 2.62
CA ASN A 221 19.15 -8.13 3.36
C ASN A 221 19.06 -6.80 2.59
N ARG A 222 19.47 -5.70 3.25
CA ARG A 222 19.45 -4.37 2.68
C ARG A 222 20.21 -4.28 1.36
N ILE A 223 21.43 -4.79 1.32
CA ILE A 223 22.31 -4.70 0.13
C ILE A 223 21.71 -5.47 -1.03
N GLU A 224 21.29 -6.72 -0.80
CA GLU A 224 20.62 -7.55 -1.82
C GLU A 224 19.41 -6.85 -2.42
N SER A 225 18.57 -6.22 -1.56
CA SER A 225 17.38 -5.51 -1.99
C SER A 225 17.72 -4.28 -2.84
N LEU A 226 18.71 -3.49 -2.43
CA LEU A 226 19.16 -2.32 -3.18
C LEU A 226 19.79 -2.71 -4.52
N LEU A 227 20.57 -3.80 -4.58
CA LEU A 227 21.15 -4.28 -5.84
C LEU A 227 20.09 -4.72 -6.85
N ILE A 228 18.99 -5.34 -6.40
CA ILE A 228 17.88 -5.71 -7.28
C ILE A 228 17.23 -4.45 -7.85
N LEU A 229 16.96 -3.43 -7.03
CA LEU A 229 16.36 -2.18 -7.48
C LEU A 229 17.31 -1.36 -8.37
N TYR A 230 18.62 -1.44 -8.13
CA TYR A 230 19.62 -0.80 -8.99
C TYR A 230 19.58 -1.33 -10.43
N LYS A 231 19.30 -2.62 -10.64
CA LYS A 231 19.08 -3.16 -11.99
C LYS A 231 17.90 -2.46 -12.67
N GLU A 232 16.81 -2.20 -11.97
CA GLU A 232 15.67 -1.48 -12.52
C GLU A 232 15.99 0.00 -12.82
N VAL A 233 16.90 0.64 -12.06
CA VAL A 233 17.45 1.95 -12.43
C VAL A 233 18.22 1.89 -13.75
N ARG A 234 19.08 0.87 -13.91
CA ARG A 234 19.83 0.66 -15.15
C ARG A 234 18.94 0.36 -16.36
N GLU A 235 17.78 -0.22 -16.13
CA GLU A 235 16.75 -0.47 -17.15
C GLU A 235 15.86 0.75 -17.42
N GLY A 236 16.12 1.90 -16.77
CA GLY A 236 15.33 3.12 -16.90
C GLY A 236 13.93 3.04 -16.25
N LYS A 237 13.68 2.06 -15.40
CA LYS A 237 12.36 1.84 -14.75
C LYS A 237 12.17 2.64 -13.48
N ILE A 238 13.24 2.94 -12.78
CA ILE A 238 13.24 3.71 -11.53
C ILE A 238 14.03 5.01 -11.74
N LEU A 239 13.48 6.12 -11.28
CA LEU A 239 14.12 7.42 -11.28
C LEU A 239 15.36 7.40 -10.38
N PRO A 240 16.58 7.74 -10.90
CA PRO A 240 17.82 7.68 -10.11
C PRO A 240 17.75 8.46 -8.80
N GLU A 241 17.10 9.62 -8.78
CA GLU A 241 16.94 10.46 -7.58
C GLU A 241 16.12 9.76 -6.50
N VAL A 242 15.07 9.04 -6.88
CA VAL A 242 14.23 8.25 -5.95
C VAL A 242 15.03 7.06 -5.40
N TYR A 243 15.80 6.38 -6.26
CA TYR A 243 16.68 5.31 -5.81
C TYR A 243 17.78 5.81 -4.85
N ASN A 244 18.44 6.92 -5.16
CA ASN A 244 19.46 7.50 -4.30
C ASN A 244 18.88 7.91 -2.93
N ALA A 245 17.67 8.47 -2.91
CA ALA A 245 16.96 8.79 -1.68
C ALA A 245 16.61 7.53 -0.87
N LEU A 246 16.23 6.43 -1.53
CA LEU A 246 16.04 5.13 -0.88
C LEU A 246 17.35 4.61 -0.26
N VAL A 247 18.48 4.70 -0.98
CA VAL A 247 19.79 4.27 -0.47
C VAL A 247 20.16 5.04 0.79
N GLU A 248 19.99 6.36 0.78
CA GLU A 248 20.27 7.21 1.94
C GLU A 248 19.36 6.88 3.12
N TYR A 249 18.05 6.75 2.87
CA TYR A 249 17.10 6.30 3.88
C TYR A 249 17.49 4.94 4.48
N ALA A 250 17.76 3.96 3.62
CA ALA A 250 18.08 2.60 4.05
C ALA A 250 19.39 2.54 4.86
N ARG A 251 20.39 3.37 4.51
CA ARG A 251 21.63 3.50 5.28
C ARG A 251 21.39 4.00 6.69
N LYS A 252 20.48 4.96 6.86
CA LYS A 252 20.20 5.62 8.15
C LYS A 252 19.28 4.80 9.06
N PHE A 253 18.28 4.15 8.50
CA PHE A 253 17.13 3.65 9.26
C PHE A 253 16.85 2.15 9.11
N ASP A 254 17.43 1.45 8.12
CA ASP A 254 17.24 0.03 7.90
C ASP A 254 18.53 -0.73 8.22
N LYS A 255 18.60 -1.23 9.45
CA LYS A 255 19.73 -2.01 9.99
C LYS A 255 19.64 -3.49 9.60
#